data_136795dc2655268f5d5b3b5d0715904f
#
_entry.id   136795dc2655268f5d5b3b5d0715904f
#
_cell.length_a   1.000
_cell.length_b   1.000
_cell.length_c   1.000
_cell.angle_alpha   90.00
_cell.angle_beta   90.00
_cell.angle_gamma   90.00
#
_symmetry.space_group_name_H-M   'P 1'
#
loop_
_entity.id
_entity.type
_entity.pdbx_description
1 polymer ?
#
loop_
_entity_poly.entity_id
_entity_poly.type
_entity_poly.pdbx_seq_one_letter_code
_entity_poly.pdbx_strand_id
1 'polypeptide(L)'
;MNIGPMLNLYPDSLGGTLDDVVDFLKTEEAEGAFSSCYILPSLYHADLDRGFSVIDYSLNKMYASGETLEAIKKLGIELKLDFILNHASVLSKQFQDIIAKGEESEYKDFFINWNEFWKDCGEMTEQGYILPEEKYLKKMFFRKPGLPIPVSYTHLT
;
A
#
# COMPACT_ATOMS: atom_id res chain seq x y z
N MET A 1 21.08 -8.96 -16.00
CA MET A 1 19.65 -8.62 -16.11
C MET A 1 19.01 -9.72 -16.96
N ASN A 2 18.24 -10.61 -16.34
CA ASN A 2 17.52 -11.63 -17.09
C ASN A 2 16.36 -10.95 -17.85
N ILE A 3 16.36 -11.06 -19.17
CA ILE A 3 15.28 -10.53 -20.00
C ILE A 3 14.33 -11.69 -20.30
N GLY A 4 13.11 -11.59 -19.79
CA GLY A 4 12.07 -12.60 -19.99
C GLY A 4 10.72 -12.17 -19.39
N PRO A 5 9.71 -13.03 -19.48
CA PRO A 5 8.38 -12.73 -18.92
C PRO A 5 8.43 -12.49 -17.42
N MET A 6 7.61 -11.57 -16.95
CA MET A 6 7.38 -11.30 -15.53
C MET A 6 6.05 -11.91 -15.09
N LEU A 7 6.08 -12.72 -14.06
CA LEU A 7 4.87 -13.15 -13.36
C LEU A 7 4.41 -12.07 -12.40
N ASN A 8 3.19 -11.57 -12.59
CA ASN A 8 2.59 -10.56 -11.70
C ASN A 8 1.41 -11.17 -10.96
N LEU A 9 1.46 -11.16 -9.63
CA LEU A 9 0.43 -11.83 -8.82
C LEU A 9 0.31 -11.26 -7.39
N TYR A 10 -0.83 -11.58 -6.79
CA TYR A 10 -0.98 -11.67 -5.33
C TYR A 10 -0.75 -13.13 -4.89
N PRO A 11 -0.09 -13.39 -3.75
CA PRO A 11 0.09 -14.76 -3.25
C PRO A 11 -1.21 -15.54 -3.12
N ASP A 12 -2.28 -14.89 -2.67
CA ASP A 12 -3.62 -15.48 -2.52
C ASP A 12 -4.31 -15.85 -3.86
N SER A 13 -3.70 -15.49 -4.99
CA SER A 13 -4.20 -15.92 -6.31
C SER A 13 -3.69 -17.30 -6.73
N LEU A 14 -2.69 -17.84 -6.01
CA LEU A 14 -2.05 -19.14 -6.28
C LEU A 14 -1.99 -20.02 -5.01
N GLY A 15 -3.06 -20.05 -4.23
CA GLY A 15 -3.12 -20.90 -3.03
C GLY A 15 -3.37 -20.07 -1.76
N GLY A 16 -2.55 -19.11 -1.41
CA GLY A 16 -2.78 -18.26 -0.24
C GLY A 16 -1.49 -17.67 0.33
N THR A 17 -0.36 -18.32 0.06
CA THR A 17 0.94 -17.91 0.60
C THR A 17 1.99 -17.80 -0.50
N LEU A 18 3.12 -17.20 -0.16
CA LEU A 18 4.25 -17.14 -1.09
C LEU A 18 4.91 -18.52 -1.29
N ASP A 19 4.72 -19.46 -0.37
CA ASP A 19 5.20 -20.84 -0.54
C ASP A 19 4.46 -21.53 -1.70
N ASP A 20 3.17 -21.30 -1.85
CA ASP A 20 2.38 -21.80 -2.98
C ASP A 20 2.90 -21.24 -4.32
N VAL A 21 3.37 -19.99 -4.31
CA VAL A 21 4.00 -19.38 -5.49
C VAL A 21 5.35 -20.07 -5.80
N VAL A 22 6.14 -20.38 -4.78
CA VAL A 22 7.39 -21.14 -4.95
C VAL A 22 7.12 -22.51 -5.53
N ASP A 23 6.10 -23.20 -5.04
CA ASP A 23 5.75 -24.52 -5.52
C ASP A 23 5.23 -24.47 -6.97
N PHE A 24 4.42 -23.48 -7.32
CA PHE A 24 4.03 -23.22 -8.71
C PHE A 24 5.25 -23.01 -9.62
N LEU A 25 6.20 -22.15 -9.21
CA LEU A 25 7.38 -21.84 -10.00
C LEU A 25 8.32 -23.03 -10.22
N LYS A 26 8.17 -24.10 -9.44
CA LYS A 26 8.91 -25.38 -9.58
C LYS A 26 8.19 -26.42 -10.44
N THR A 27 6.94 -26.15 -10.84
CA THR A 27 6.22 -27.09 -11.72
C THR A 27 6.89 -27.18 -13.08
N GLU A 28 6.70 -28.29 -13.77
CA GLU A 28 7.27 -28.53 -15.12
C GLU A 28 6.82 -27.46 -16.13
N GLU A 29 5.60 -26.93 -15.98
CA GLU A 29 5.03 -25.91 -16.85
C GLU A 29 5.59 -24.50 -16.58
N ALA A 30 6.02 -24.22 -15.35
CA ALA A 30 6.47 -22.89 -14.94
C ALA A 30 8.00 -22.77 -14.83
N GLU A 31 8.73 -23.89 -14.74
CA GLU A 31 10.18 -23.91 -14.61
C GLU A 31 10.84 -23.24 -15.81
N GLY A 32 11.62 -22.18 -15.54
CA GLY A 32 12.28 -21.39 -16.58
C GLY A 32 11.37 -20.49 -17.43
N ALA A 33 10.04 -20.52 -17.21
CA ALA A 33 9.09 -19.70 -17.98
C ALA A 33 9.17 -18.21 -17.62
N PHE A 34 9.58 -17.86 -16.39
CA PHE A 34 9.63 -16.50 -15.89
C PHE A 34 11.04 -16.09 -15.49
N SER A 35 11.43 -14.86 -15.84
CA SER A 35 12.70 -14.25 -15.40
C SER A 35 12.55 -13.45 -14.12
N SER A 36 11.35 -13.00 -13.81
CA SER A 36 11.04 -12.16 -12.65
C SER A 36 9.64 -12.42 -12.14
N CYS A 37 9.44 -12.12 -10.85
CA CYS A 37 8.17 -12.21 -10.17
C CYS A 37 7.86 -10.88 -9.48
N TYR A 38 6.75 -10.25 -9.82
CA TYR A 38 6.24 -9.06 -9.17
C TYR A 38 5.14 -9.45 -8.19
N ILE A 39 5.48 -9.37 -6.90
CA ILE A 39 4.54 -9.62 -5.82
C ILE A 39 3.89 -8.30 -5.42
N LEU A 40 2.58 -8.24 -5.57
CA LEU A 40 1.77 -7.10 -5.15
C LEU A 40 1.75 -6.97 -3.62
N PRO A 41 1.41 -5.80 -3.03
CA PRO A 41 1.82 -5.40 -1.67
C PRO A 41 1.21 -6.18 -0.49
N SER A 42 0.63 -7.35 -0.73
CA SER A 42 0.04 -8.22 0.29
C SER A 42 1.05 -8.84 1.28
N LEU A 43 2.36 -8.69 1.04
CA LEU A 43 3.39 -9.30 1.89
C LEU A 43 3.63 -8.58 3.21
N TYR A 44 3.18 -7.34 3.33
CA TYR A 44 3.38 -6.51 4.52
C TYR A 44 2.15 -6.55 5.43
N HIS A 45 2.31 -6.09 6.67
CA HIS A 45 1.15 -5.92 7.53
C HIS A 45 0.27 -4.80 7.01
N ALA A 46 -0.96 -5.13 6.68
CA ALA A 46 -1.97 -4.23 6.16
C ALA A 46 -3.34 -4.61 6.71
N ASP A 47 -4.26 -3.65 6.77
CA ASP A 47 -5.63 -3.89 7.24
C ASP A 47 -6.65 -3.95 6.11
N LEU A 48 -6.44 -3.20 5.05
CA LEU A 48 -7.40 -3.06 3.95
C LEU A 48 -6.71 -3.17 2.58
N ASP A 49 -7.54 -3.29 1.54
CA ASP A 49 -7.16 -3.11 0.14
C ASP A 49 -6.08 -4.09 -0.35
N ARG A 50 -6.10 -5.34 0.16
CA ARG A 50 -5.16 -6.42 -0.20
C ARG A 50 -3.69 -6.02 -0.10
N GLY A 51 -3.33 -5.27 0.98
CA GLY A 51 -1.96 -4.85 1.24
C GLY A 51 -1.63 -3.41 0.86
N PHE A 52 -2.50 -2.68 0.16
CA PHE A 52 -2.27 -1.28 -0.15
C PHE A 52 -2.44 -0.35 1.06
N SER A 53 -3.20 -0.75 2.08
CA SER A 53 -3.33 -0.02 3.35
C SER A 53 -2.31 -0.53 4.36
N VAL A 54 -1.05 -0.12 4.21
CA VAL A 54 0.09 -0.63 4.97
C VAL A 54 0.09 -0.09 6.41
N ILE A 55 0.17 -1.01 7.37
CA ILE A 55 0.38 -0.70 8.79
C ILE A 55 1.88 -0.53 9.08
N ASP A 56 2.68 -1.49 8.65
CA ASP A 56 4.14 -1.47 8.69
C ASP A 56 4.74 -2.35 7.57
N TYR A 57 6.04 -2.19 7.32
CA TYR A 57 6.75 -2.91 6.26
C TYR A 57 7.46 -4.19 6.74
N SER A 58 7.11 -4.70 7.91
CA SER A 58 7.55 -6.03 8.29
C SER A 58 6.77 -7.09 7.52
N LEU A 59 7.42 -8.22 7.22
CA LEU A 59 6.76 -9.31 6.51
C LEU A 59 5.63 -9.88 7.35
N ASN A 60 4.45 -9.98 6.75
CA ASN A 60 3.34 -10.69 7.32
C ASN A 60 3.58 -12.19 7.21
N LYS A 61 3.90 -12.82 8.33
CA LYS A 61 4.23 -14.24 8.41
C LYS A 61 3.09 -15.18 7.97
N MET A 62 1.89 -14.67 7.83
CA MET A 62 0.77 -15.44 7.26
C MET A 62 0.95 -15.68 5.76
N TYR A 63 1.67 -14.80 5.06
CA TYR A 63 1.82 -14.85 3.60
C TYR A 63 3.22 -15.18 3.13
N ALA A 64 4.25 -14.78 3.90
CA ALA A 64 5.62 -14.95 3.48
C ALA A 64 6.60 -15.06 4.66
N SER A 65 7.73 -15.69 4.40
CA SER A 65 8.91 -15.71 5.28
C SER A 65 10.14 -15.23 4.50
N GLY A 66 11.21 -14.91 5.22
CA GLY A 66 12.50 -14.64 4.58
C GLY A 66 13.03 -15.84 3.82
N GLU A 67 12.76 -17.06 4.30
CA GLU A 67 13.15 -18.32 3.65
C GLU A 67 12.44 -18.50 2.31
N THR A 68 11.16 -18.14 2.22
CA THR A 68 10.37 -18.20 1.00
C THR A 68 10.90 -17.22 -0.06
N LEU A 69 11.26 -15.99 0.35
CA LEU A 69 11.88 -15.01 -0.55
C LEU A 69 13.23 -15.50 -1.10
N GLU A 70 14.05 -16.10 -0.24
CA GLU A 70 15.32 -16.70 -0.67
C GLU A 70 15.10 -17.93 -1.56
N ALA A 71 14.01 -18.68 -1.38
CA ALA A 71 13.68 -19.81 -2.25
C ALA A 71 13.39 -19.34 -3.69
N ILE A 72 12.61 -18.28 -3.88
CA ILE A 72 12.36 -17.69 -5.22
C ILE A 72 13.68 -17.22 -5.84
N LYS A 73 14.51 -16.54 -5.07
CA LYS A 73 15.82 -16.08 -5.54
C LYS A 73 16.73 -17.21 -5.98
N LYS A 74 16.72 -18.34 -5.26
CA LYS A 74 17.49 -19.55 -5.63
C LYS A 74 17.03 -20.19 -6.95
N LEU A 75 15.79 -19.95 -7.37
CA LEU A 75 15.29 -20.35 -8.70
C LEU A 75 15.84 -19.46 -9.83
N GLY A 76 16.64 -18.44 -9.52
CA GLY A 76 17.18 -17.51 -10.51
C GLY A 76 16.18 -16.44 -10.94
N ILE A 77 15.07 -16.29 -10.21
CA ILE A 77 13.98 -15.35 -10.49
C ILE A 77 14.21 -14.05 -9.73
N GLU A 78 14.22 -12.93 -10.45
CA GLU A 78 14.30 -11.59 -9.85
C GLU A 78 12.98 -11.21 -9.18
N LEU A 79 13.04 -10.70 -7.94
CA LEU A 79 11.86 -10.23 -7.21
C LEU A 79 11.66 -8.73 -7.40
N LYS A 80 10.42 -8.36 -7.73
CA LYS A 80 9.91 -7.00 -7.65
C LYS A 80 8.83 -6.94 -6.58
N LEU A 81 8.97 -6.00 -5.66
CA LEU A 81 8.00 -5.75 -4.58
C LEU A 81 7.51 -4.31 -4.66
N ASP A 82 6.28 -4.08 -4.21
CA ASP A 82 5.76 -2.72 -4.06
C ASP A 82 6.24 -2.09 -2.75
N PHE A 83 6.41 -0.78 -2.82
CA PHE A 83 6.71 0.05 -1.66
C PHE A 83 5.75 1.24 -1.66
N ILE A 84 4.72 1.17 -0.84
CA ILE A 84 3.63 2.14 -0.79
C ILE A 84 4.07 3.34 0.06
N LEU A 85 4.46 4.44 -0.57
CA LEU A 85 4.94 5.65 0.12
C LEU A 85 3.93 6.79 0.18
N ASN A 86 2.88 6.72 -0.63
CA ASN A 86 1.92 7.81 -0.77
C ASN A 86 0.78 7.77 0.25
N HIS A 87 0.68 6.67 1.01
CA HIS A 87 -0.33 6.50 2.04
C HIS A 87 0.03 5.39 3.04
N ALA A 88 -0.67 5.38 4.17
CA ALA A 88 -0.53 4.36 5.20
C ALA A 88 -1.90 4.03 5.81
N SER A 89 -1.99 2.91 6.51
CA SER A 89 -3.15 2.59 7.34
C SER A 89 -3.30 3.57 8.51
N VAL A 90 -4.53 3.83 8.90
CA VAL A 90 -4.83 4.54 10.16
C VAL A 90 -4.32 3.77 11.39
N LEU A 91 -4.05 2.47 11.25
CA LEU A 91 -3.46 1.65 12.30
C LEU A 91 -1.93 1.73 12.34
N SER A 92 -1.30 2.47 11.42
CA SER A 92 0.15 2.68 11.44
C SER A 92 0.58 3.40 12.72
N LYS A 93 1.79 3.06 13.20
CA LYS A 93 2.36 3.69 14.41
C LYS A 93 2.34 5.21 14.31
N GLN A 94 2.68 5.75 13.14
CA GLN A 94 2.76 7.18 12.89
C GLN A 94 1.40 7.86 13.06
N PHE A 95 0.36 7.28 12.48
CA PHE A 95 -0.99 7.85 12.58
C PHE A 95 -1.56 7.73 13.99
N GLN A 96 -1.36 6.59 14.65
CA GLN A 96 -1.82 6.37 16.03
C GLN A 96 -1.11 7.31 17.02
N ASP A 97 0.15 7.62 16.82
CA ASP A 97 0.89 8.58 17.65
C ASP A 97 0.32 10.01 17.49
N ILE A 98 -0.04 10.41 16.27
CA ILE A 98 -0.69 11.70 16.01
C ILE A 98 -2.06 11.76 16.71
N ILE A 99 -2.86 10.70 16.62
CA ILE A 99 -4.16 10.64 17.31
C ILE A 99 -4.00 10.77 18.83
N ALA A 100 -2.96 10.16 19.40
CA ALA A 100 -2.72 10.18 20.84
C ALA A 100 -2.13 11.50 21.35
N LYS A 101 -1.27 12.16 20.58
CA LYS A 101 -0.46 13.30 21.03
C LYS A 101 -0.76 14.61 20.31
N GLY A 102 -1.49 14.60 19.20
CA GLY A 102 -1.77 15.79 18.41
C GLY A 102 -0.49 16.52 17.98
N GLU A 103 -0.42 17.80 18.27
CA GLU A 103 0.73 18.67 17.93
C GLU A 103 2.05 18.28 18.61
N GLU A 104 1.99 17.49 19.68
CA GLU A 104 3.18 16.98 20.38
C GLU A 104 3.76 15.70 19.75
N SER A 105 3.10 15.15 18.72
CA SER A 105 3.58 13.98 18.03
C SER A 105 4.87 14.26 17.25
N GLU A 106 5.83 13.35 17.35
CA GLU A 106 7.03 13.37 16.49
C GLU A 106 6.70 13.16 15.00
N TYR A 107 5.50 12.64 14.70
CA TYR A 107 5.02 12.37 13.35
C TYR A 107 4.01 13.40 12.83
N LYS A 108 3.80 14.54 13.52
CA LYS A 108 2.78 15.55 13.15
C LYS A 108 2.88 16.01 11.68
N ASP A 109 4.09 16.08 11.16
CA ASP A 109 4.36 16.49 9.78
C ASP A 109 4.53 15.30 8.81
N PHE A 110 4.27 14.06 9.27
CA PHE A 110 4.39 12.86 8.44
C PHE A 110 3.25 12.72 7.43
N PHE A 111 2.06 13.18 7.81
CA PHE A 111 0.89 13.22 6.95
C PHE A 111 0.55 14.65 6.57
N ILE A 112 -0.12 14.81 5.42
CA ILE A 112 -0.59 16.12 4.98
C ILE A 112 -1.67 16.60 5.95
N ASN A 113 -1.42 17.74 6.60
CA ASN A 113 -2.45 18.43 7.34
C ASN A 113 -3.42 19.07 6.33
N TRP A 114 -4.65 18.56 6.30
CA TRP A 114 -5.67 18.96 5.34
C TRP A 114 -5.98 20.46 5.35
N ASN A 115 -6.13 21.04 6.53
CA ASN A 115 -6.49 22.45 6.65
C ASN A 115 -5.33 23.38 6.26
N GLU A 116 -4.11 23.03 6.61
CA GLU A 116 -2.94 23.79 6.15
C GLU A 116 -2.74 23.69 4.64
N PHE A 117 -2.92 22.50 4.07
CA PHE A 117 -2.78 22.28 2.62
C PHE A 117 -3.81 23.05 1.81
N TRP A 118 -5.07 23.16 2.30
CA TRP A 118 -6.16 23.85 1.62
C TRP A 118 -6.40 25.28 2.12
N LYS A 119 -5.51 25.80 2.95
CA LYS A 119 -5.59 27.17 3.41
C LYS A 119 -5.73 28.13 2.23
N ASP A 120 -6.68 29.05 2.34
CA ASP A 120 -7.03 30.05 1.30
C ASP A 120 -7.52 29.44 -0.05
N CYS A 121 -7.84 28.15 -0.08
CA CYS A 121 -8.33 27.46 -1.26
C CYS A 121 -9.75 26.89 -1.12
N GLY A 122 -10.48 27.26 -0.08
CA GLY A 122 -11.83 26.78 0.22
C GLY A 122 -12.41 27.40 1.46
N GLU A 123 -13.57 26.90 1.90
CA GLU A 123 -14.30 27.38 3.05
C GLU A 123 -14.23 26.40 4.21
N MET A 124 -14.10 26.92 5.44
CA MET A 124 -14.14 26.11 6.65
C MET A 124 -15.56 25.58 6.87
N THR A 125 -15.71 24.28 7.01
CA THR A 125 -17.00 23.65 7.33
C THR A 125 -17.29 23.69 8.82
N GLU A 126 -18.56 23.46 9.21
CA GLU A 126 -18.98 23.33 10.61
C GLU A 126 -18.28 22.13 11.31
N GLN A 127 -17.82 21.12 10.54
CA GLN A 127 -17.09 19.94 11.03
C GLN A 127 -15.59 20.21 11.26
N GLY A 128 -15.12 21.43 10.98
CA GLY A 128 -13.74 21.85 11.27
C GLY A 128 -12.69 21.47 10.21
N TYR A 129 -13.10 21.17 8.98
CA TYR A 129 -12.20 20.99 7.85
C TYR A 129 -12.50 21.95 6.71
N ILE A 130 -11.51 22.29 5.91
CA ILE A 130 -11.69 23.13 4.72
C ILE A 130 -12.27 22.30 3.58
N LEU A 131 -13.41 22.73 3.05
CA LEU A 131 -13.96 22.23 1.79
C LEU A 131 -13.33 23.02 0.63
N PRO A 132 -12.49 22.40 -0.20
CA PRO A 132 -11.87 23.09 -1.32
C PRO A 132 -12.88 23.61 -2.35
N GLU A 133 -12.56 24.72 -3.01
CA GLU A 133 -13.39 25.24 -4.11
C GLU A 133 -13.61 24.21 -5.22
N GLU A 134 -14.74 24.30 -5.90
CA GLU A 134 -15.16 23.38 -6.96
C GLU A 134 -14.12 23.22 -8.08
N LYS A 135 -13.35 24.27 -8.40
CA LYS A 135 -12.28 24.22 -9.40
C LYS A 135 -11.18 23.22 -9.07
N TYR A 136 -10.94 22.96 -7.77
CA TYR A 136 -9.99 21.94 -7.31
C TYR A 136 -10.66 20.58 -7.21
N LEU A 137 -11.89 20.52 -6.68
CA LEU A 137 -12.65 19.27 -6.55
C LEU A 137 -12.85 18.57 -7.89
N LYS A 138 -13.08 19.31 -8.97
CA LYS A 138 -13.21 18.76 -10.35
C LYS A 138 -11.96 18.02 -10.84
N LYS A 139 -10.80 18.29 -10.25
CA LYS A 139 -9.51 17.67 -10.60
C LYS A 139 -9.15 16.49 -9.70
N MET A 140 -9.95 16.22 -8.70
CA MET A 140 -9.69 15.15 -7.74
C MET A 140 -10.37 13.85 -8.15
N PHE A 141 -9.76 12.75 -7.78
CA PHE A 141 -10.35 11.44 -7.93
C PHE A 141 -11.19 11.11 -6.68
N PHE A 142 -12.40 10.63 -6.88
CA PHE A 142 -13.32 10.25 -5.80
C PHE A 142 -13.54 8.73 -5.81
N ARG A 143 -13.34 8.07 -4.67
CA ARG A 143 -13.60 6.63 -4.52
C ARG A 143 -15.09 6.26 -4.56
N LYS A 144 -15.96 7.18 -4.16
CA LYS A 144 -17.44 6.96 -4.16
C LYS A 144 -18.14 8.10 -4.89
N PRO A 145 -18.97 7.81 -5.90
CA PRO A 145 -19.80 8.80 -6.53
C PRO A 145 -20.67 9.53 -5.48
N GLY A 146 -20.68 10.85 -5.52
CA GLY A 146 -21.51 11.70 -4.63
C GLY A 146 -20.92 11.95 -3.23
N LEU A 147 -19.81 11.32 -2.87
CA LEU A 147 -19.06 11.66 -1.66
C LEU A 147 -17.68 12.19 -2.08
N PRO A 148 -17.41 13.48 -1.87
CA PRO A 148 -16.13 14.08 -2.18
C PRO A 148 -15.10 13.72 -1.11
N ILE A 149 -14.68 12.44 -1.12
CA ILE A 149 -13.53 12.01 -0.33
C ILE A 149 -12.39 11.89 -1.33
N PRO A 150 -11.48 12.85 -1.42
CA PRO A 150 -10.31 12.74 -2.27
C PRO A 150 -9.48 11.53 -1.82
N VAL A 151 -8.79 10.89 -2.77
CA VAL A 151 -7.90 9.74 -2.46
C VAL A 151 -6.87 10.12 -1.38
N SER A 152 -6.42 11.37 -1.37
CA SER A 152 -5.56 11.93 -0.31
C SER A 152 -6.21 11.95 1.08
N TYR A 153 -7.53 11.83 1.17
CA TYR A 153 -8.26 11.87 2.45
C TYR A 153 -8.35 10.51 3.13
N THR A 154 -8.16 9.42 2.41
CA THR A 154 -8.14 8.08 3.01
C THR A 154 -6.96 7.84 3.95
N HIS A 155 -6.10 8.84 4.12
CA HIS A 155 -4.92 8.79 4.99
C HIS A 155 -5.14 9.52 6.31
N LEU A 156 -6.25 10.24 6.46
CA LEU A 156 -6.56 11.07 7.63
C LEU A 156 -7.85 10.65 8.36
N THR A 157 -8.51 9.57 7.95
CA THR A 157 -9.74 9.07 8.60
C THR A 157 -9.60 7.68 9.14
#